data_e62732a6508ebf13bba7f9ecf61f1457
#
_entry.id   e62732a6508ebf13bba7f9ecf61f1457
#
_cell.length_a   1.000
_cell.length_b   1.000
_cell.length_c   1.000
_cell.angle_alpha   90.00
_cell.angle_beta   90.00
_cell.angle_gamma   90.00
#
_symmetry.space_group_name_H-M   'P 1'
#
loop_
_entity.id
_entity.type
_entity.pdbx_description
1 polymer ?
#
loop_
_entity_poly.entity_id
_entity_poly.type
_entity_poly.pdbx_seq_one_letter_code
_entity_poly.pdbx_strand_id
1 'polypeptide(L)'
;MLSGSALSPWAVASDAMNHGRTISNALGCSAETSSISNIKKITVAANILECLRNKSVEQLLSVQLRTPAHLTSFGPIVDGIVVPSDPKIFMTKPNSIFSNYPLLFGITKAEAYDQFTTYDERHGIDISRRDRLLRTLVRNLFQYHLQEILATIVNEYTDWGRPFFHPISLFDSLVDIFSDALIVAPTIQAGLLHAKQSRETYFYTFEHQTENGDYPGRLGCVHGQDLAYLFGAPLINSHKLSWFSTDYSRQEAGISQNFIHYIANFVKFG
;
A
#
# COMPACT_ATOMS: atom_id res chain seq x y z
N MET A 1 11.73 0.22 -5.81
CA MET A 1 10.41 0.39 -5.16
C MET A 1 9.42 -0.42 -5.99
N LEU A 2 8.89 -1.45 -5.41
CA LEU A 2 7.93 -2.34 -6.05
C LEU A 2 6.54 -2.03 -5.48
N SER A 3 5.55 -1.76 -6.33
CA SER A 3 4.13 -1.63 -5.99
C SER A 3 3.83 -0.86 -4.69
N GLY A 4 3.88 0.44 -4.75
CA GLY A 4 3.56 1.35 -3.65
C GLY A 4 4.50 2.53 -3.54
N SER A 5 4.13 3.52 -2.76
CA SER A 5 4.95 4.71 -2.56
C SER A 5 4.75 5.32 -1.17
N ALA A 6 5.64 6.24 -0.80
CA ALA A 6 5.47 7.04 0.41
C ALA A 6 4.26 7.99 0.35
N LEU A 7 3.63 8.14 -0.83
CA LEU A 7 2.40 8.91 -1.03
C LEU A 7 1.14 8.07 -0.90
N SER A 8 1.26 6.75 -0.76
CA SER A 8 0.11 5.87 -0.50
C SER A 8 -0.54 6.22 0.83
N PRO A 9 -1.88 6.20 0.94
CA PRO A 9 -2.59 6.66 2.15
C PRO A 9 -2.19 5.92 3.44
N TRP A 10 -1.73 4.68 3.29
CA TRP A 10 -1.28 3.81 4.38
C TRP A 10 0.22 3.91 4.69
N ALA A 11 0.99 4.66 3.91
CA ALA A 11 2.46 4.65 4.03
C ALA A 11 2.98 5.39 5.27
N VAL A 12 2.24 6.41 5.75
CA VAL A 12 2.60 7.21 6.92
C VAL A 12 1.44 7.21 7.91
N ALA A 13 1.73 6.89 9.16
CA ALA A 13 0.73 6.92 10.23
C ALA A 13 0.40 8.37 10.61
N SER A 14 -0.82 8.80 10.31
CA SER A 14 -1.28 10.18 10.55
C SER A 14 -1.67 10.45 12.00
N ASP A 15 -2.07 9.42 12.77
CA ASP A 15 -2.64 9.56 14.12
C ASP A 15 -1.81 8.87 15.21
N ALA A 16 -0.49 8.80 15.02
CA ALA A 16 0.45 8.12 15.91
C ALA A 16 0.34 8.57 17.38
N MET A 17 0.09 9.86 17.62
CA MET A 17 -0.05 10.40 18.97
C MET A 17 -1.27 9.86 19.71
N ASN A 18 -2.42 9.74 19.05
CA ASN A 18 -3.62 9.17 19.66
C ASN A 18 -3.50 7.66 19.83
N HIS A 19 -2.86 6.96 18.90
CA HIS A 19 -2.54 5.54 19.07
C HIS A 19 -1.62 5.32 20.28
N GLY A 20 -0.56 6.12 20.42
CA GLY A 20 0.34 6.06 21.58
C GLY A 20 -0.38 6.32 22.91
N ARG A 21 -1.29 7.30 22.96
CA ARG A 21 -2.13 7.56 24.14
C ARG A 21 -3.08 6.40 24.46
N THR A 22 -3.71 5.84 23.43
CA THR A 22 -4.63 4.71 23.62
C THR A 22 -3.91 3.51 24.19
N ILE A 23 -2.72 3.18 23.68
CA ILE A 23 -1.91 2.07 24.18
C ILE A 23 -1.44 2.34 25.63
N SER A 24 -0.88 3.53 25.90
CA SER A 24 -0.38 3.86 27.23
C SER A 24 -1.49 3.86 28.27
N ASN A 25 -2.68 4.36 27.94
CA ASN A 25 -3.84 4.34 28.82
C ASN A 25 -4.32 2.90 29.10
N ALA A 26 -4.47 2.10 28.04
CA ALA A 26 -4.94 0.71 28.17
C ALA A 26 -4.00 -0.17 29.02
N LEU A 27 -2.70 0.13 29.00
CA LEU A 27 -1.67 -0.62 29.72
C LEU A 27 -1.28 0.01 31.09
N GLY A 28 -1.99 1.06 31.50
CA GLY A 28 -1.70 1.74 32.77
C GLY A 28 -0.36 2.48 32.80
N CYS A 29 0.16 2.87 31.62
CA CYS A 29 1.40 3.64 31.47
C CYS A 29 1.13 5.15 31.25
N SER A 30 -0.11 5.61 31.41
CA SER A 30 -0.47 7.01 31.24
C SER A 30 0.03 7.83 32.43
N ALA A 31 0.62 9.01 32.13
CA ALA A 31 0.81 10.04 33.15
C ALA A 31 -0.21 11.15 32.92
N GLU A 32 -0.83 11.66 33.97
CA GLU A 32 -1.74 12.79 33.90
C GLU A 32 -0.99 14.03 33.40
N THR A 33 -1.35 14.49 32.19
CA THR A 33 -0.66 15.59 31.49
C THR A 33 -1.36 16.93 31.62
N SER A 34 -2.19 17.13 32.63
CA SER A 34 -2.82 18.41 32.88
C SER A 34 -1.77 19.48 33.34
N SER A 35 -1.53 20.47 32.49
CA SER A 35 -0.76 21.71 32.80
C SER A 35 0.75 21.54 33.02
N ILE A 36 1.49 20.89 32.15
CA ILE A 36 2.91 20.61 32.35
C ILE A 36 3.80 21.47 31.44
N SER A 37 4.89 22.05 31.97
CA SER A 37 5.94 22.75 31.21
C SER A 37 6.66 21.80 30.22
N ASN A 38 7.30 22.34 29.18
CA ASN A 38 7.93 21.54 28.12
C ASN A 38 9.00 20.55 28.65
N ILE A 39 9.74 20.91 29.70
CA ILE A 39 10.74 20.03 30.33
C ILE A 39 10.05 18.84 30.99
N LYS A 40 8.94 19.04 31.71
CA LYS A 40 8.16 17.97 32.32
C LYS A 40 7.52 17.05 31.27
N LYS A 41 7.16 17.56 30.06
CA LYS A 41 6.64 16.73 28.96
C LYS A 41 7.64 15.69 28.49
N ILE A 42 8.93 16.04 28.37
CA ILE A 42 10.00 15.10 27.97
C ILE A 42 10.16 13.99 29.01
N THR A 43 10.17 14.34 30.31
CA THR A 43 10.28 13.36 31.39
C THR A 43 9.07 12.41 31.42
N VAL A 44 7.86 12.93 31.20
CA VAL A 44 6.64 12.12 31.11
C VAL A 44 6.70 11.14 29.94
N ALA A 45 7.15 11.59 28.76
CA ALA A 45 7.30 10.73 27.59
C ALA A 45 8.32 9.61 27.83
N ALA A 46 9.45 9.92 28.49
CA ALA A 46 10.46 8.92 28.84
C ALA A 46 9.90 7.86 29.81
N ASN A 47 9.13 8.28 30.83
CA ASN A 47 8.50 7.37 31.79
C ASN A 47 7.45 6.47 31.13
N ILE A 48 6.66 7.00 30.19
CA ILE A 48 5.70 6.20 29.41
C ILE A 48 6.44 5.15 28.58
N LEU A 49 7.51 5.53 27.91
CA LEU A 49 8.31 4.61 27.10
C LEU A 49 8.94 3.50 27.94
N GLU A 50 9.50 3.83 29.09
CA GLU A 50 10.07 2.85 30.02
C GLU A 50 8.98 1.90 30.54
N CYS A 51 7.82 2.42 30.93
CA CYS A 51 6.68 1.60 31.33
C CYS A 51 6.26 0.63 30.22
N LEU A 52 6.14 1.09 28.96
CA LEU A 52 5.76 0.26 27.82
C LEU A 52 6.82 -0.81 27.52
N ARG A 53 8.12 -0.50 27.67
CA ARG A 53 9.21 -1.47 27.47
C ARG A 53 9.19 -2.62 28.49
N ASN A 54 8.62 -2.39 29.67
CA ASN A 54 8.46 -3.41 30.70
C ASN A 54 7.18 -4.26 30.54
N LYS A 55 6.36 -4.01 29.53
CA LYS A 55 5.17 -4.83 29.22
C LYS A 55 5.54 -6.03 28.37
N SER A 56 4.86 -7.15 28.57
CA SER A 56 5.04 -8.32 27.73
C SER A 56 4.46 -8.09 26.32
N VAL A 57 4.94 -8.86 25.34
CA VAL A 57 4.44 -8.80 23.95
C VAL A 57 2.93 -9.07 23.91
N GLU A 58 2.45 -10.05 24.68
CA GLU A 58 1.04 -10.41 24.77
C GLU A 58 0.19 -9.25 25.30
N GLN A 59 0.69 -8.53 26.31
CA GLN A 59 0.02 -7.34 26.84
C GLN A 59 -0.06 -6.23 25.77
N LEU A 60 1.04 -5.98 25.03
CA LEU A 60 1.06 -4.98 23.96
C LEU A 60 0.09 -5.35 22.82
N LEU A 61 0.06 -6.62 22.40
CA LEU A 61 -0.82 -7.12 21.35
C LEU A 61 -2.29 -7.20 21.76
N SER A 62 -2.59 -7.26 23.06
CA SER A 62 -3.98 -7.29 23.56
C SER A 62 -4.72 -5.97 23.39
N VAL A 63 -4.00 -4.86 23.16
CA VAL A 63 -4.61 -3.54 22.96
C VAL A 63 -5.18 -3.42 21.57
N GLN A 64 -6.50 -3.31 21.47
CA GLN A 64 -7.18 -3.09 20.20
C GLN A 64 -7.16 -1.61 19.79
N LEU A 65 -6.50 -1.32 18.70
CA LEU A 65 -6.53 0.00 18.06
C LEU A 65 -7.62 0.04 16.99
N ARG A 66 -8.39 1.12 16.97
CA ARG A 66 -9.37 1.38 15.91
C ARG A 66 -8.73 2.23 14.84
N THR A 67 -8.21 1.57 13.80
CA THR A 67 -7.67 2.26 12.63
C THR A 67 -8.77 2.36 11.57
N PRO A 68 -8.96 3.53 10.94
CA PRO A 68 -9.81 3.63 9.77
C PRO A 68 -9.34 2.68 8.67
N ALA A 69 -10.27 2.05 7.95
CA ALA A 69 -9.93 1.14 6.85
C ALA A 69 -9.00 1.83 5.83
N HIS A 70 -8.06 1.09 5.26
CA HIS A 70 -7.08 1.54 4.27
C HIS A 70 -6.02 2.53 4.80
N LEU A 71 -5.97 2.77 6.11
CA LEU A 71 -4.92 3.52 6.79
C LEU A 71 -4.13 2.59 7.71
N THR A 72 -2.99 3.07 8.24
CA THR A 72 -2.15 2.29 9.16
C THR A 72 -2.15 2.86 10.57
N SER A 73 -2.15 1.98 11.56
CA SER A 73 -1.93 2.36 12.98
C SER A 73 -0.46 2.47 13.31
N PHE A 74 0.35 1.58 12.74
CA PHE A 74 1.79 1.50 12.95
C PHE A 74 2.49 1.61 11.60
N GLY A 75 3.42 2.53 11.52
CA GLY A 75 4.19 2.81 10.32
C GLY A 75 5.13 3.98 10.56
N PRO A 76 5.87 4.40 9.53
CA PRO A 76 6.63 5.64 9.57
C PRO A 76 5.75 6.81 9.99
N ILE A 77 6.29 7.71 10.78
CA ILE A 77 5.65 8.97 11.18
C ILE A 77 6.51 10.15 10.76
N VAL A 78 5.89 11.30 10.56
CA VAL A 78 6.64 12.55 10.35
C VAL A 78 7.22 12.98 11.70
N ASP A 79 8.48 12.60 11.96
CA ASP A 79 9.18 12.83 13.22
C ASP A 79 10.14 14.04 13.20
N GLY A 80 10.32 14.63 12.03
CA GLY A 80 11.24 15.76 11.82
C GLY A 80 12.72 15.35 11.70
N ILE A 81 13.06 14.06 11.81
CA ILE A 81 14.44 13.53 11.78
C ILE A 81 14.60 12.54 10.63
N VAL A 82 13.96 11.36 10.72
CA VAL A 82 14.02 10.31 9.69
C VAL A 82 13.05 10.65 8.56
N VAL A 83 11.84 11.06 8.88
CA VAL A 83 10.86 11.63 7.96
C VAL A 83 10.69 13.11 8.29
N PRO A 84 11.49 14.00 7.64
CA PRO A 84 11.60 15.41 8.08
C PRO A 84 10.34 16.23 7.90
N SER A 85 9.48 15.87 6.94
CA SER A 85 8.20 16.52 6.67
C SER A 85 7.28 15.56 5.92
N ASP A 86 6.03 15.98 5.70
CA ASP A 86 5.10 15.25 4.84
C ASP A 86 5.81 14.81 3.55
N PRO A 87 5.72 13.51 3.15
CA PRO A 87 6.44 12.99 1.98
C PRO A 87 6.14 13.77 0.70
N LYS A 88 4.91 14.21 0.47
CA LYS A 88 4.55 15.00 -0.71
C LYS A 88 5.29 16.34 -0.72
N ILE A 89 5.35 17.02 0.43
CA ILE A 89 6.08 18.30 0.56
C ILE A 89 7.58 18.05 0.39
N PHE A 90 8.11 16.97 1.00
CA PHE A 90 9.52 16.64 0.92
C PHE A 90 9.96 16.33 -0.52
N MET A 91 9.18 15.55 -1.25
CA MET A 91 9.45 15.19 -2.65
C MET A 91 9.38 16.36 -3.63
N THR A 92 8.67 17.45 -3.27
CA THR A 92 8.60 18.67 -4.11
C THR A 92 9.78 19.61 -3.89
N LYS A 93 10.55 19.45 -2.80
CA LYS A 93 11.69 20.34 -2.50
C LYS A 93 12.83 20.10 -3.48
N PRO A 94 13.40 21.17 -4.09
CA PRO A 94 14.58 21.03 -4.94
C PRO A 94 15.76 20.46 -4.12
N ASN A 95 16.58 19.63 -4.77
CA ASN A 95 17.74 18.97 -4.17
C ASN A 95 17.41 18.14 -2.91
N SER A 96 16.23 17.57 -2.85
CA SER A 96 15.90 16.60 -1.80
C SER A 96 16.71 15.31 -2.02
N ILE A 97 17.01 14.59 -0.94
CA ILE A 97 17.71 13.29 -1.03
C ILE A 97 16.97 12.29 -1.94
N PHE A 98 15.65 12.47 -2.09
CA PHE A 98 14.81 11.66 -2.96
C PHE A 98 15.24 11.70 -4.42
N SER A 99 15.71 12.85 -4.92
CA SER A 99 16.15 13.03 -6.31
C SER A 99 17.61 12.70 -6.59
N ASN A 100 18.37 12.32 -5.56
CA ASN A 100 19.82 12.06 -5.70
C ASN A 100 20.14 10.68 -6.25
N TYR A 101 19.17 9.79 -6.35
CA TYR A 101 19.37 8.42 -6.77
C TYR A 101 18.48 8.07 -7.97
N PRO A 102 18.93 7.25 -8.92
CA PRO A 102 18.06 6.69 -9.93
C PRO A 102 16.87 5.95 -9.31
N LEU A 103 15.70 6.05 -9.93
CA LEU A 103 14.48 5.41 -9.46
C LEU A 103 13.92 4.46 -10.52
N LEU A 104 13.82 3.18 -10.15
CA LEU A 104 13.03 2.19 -10.88
C LEU A 104 11.85 1.77 -10.02
N PHE A 105 10.64 1.87 -10.55
CA PHE A 105 9.41 1.52 -9.84
C PHE A 105 8.39 0.91 -10.80
N GLY A 106 7.40 0.23 -10.26
CA GLY A 106 6.40 -0.42 -11.09
C GLY A 106 5.14 -0.80 -10.32
N ILE A 107 4.20 -1.32 -11.08
CA ILE A 107 2.90 -1.79 -10.60
C ILE A 107 2.54 -3.11 -11.28
N THR A 108 1.62 -3.83 -10.65
CA THR A 108 0.90 -4.97 -11.24
C THR A 108 -0.50 -4.56 -11.68
N LYS A 109 -1.26 -5.46 -12.30
CA LYS A 109 -2.60 -5.15 -12.82
C LYS A 109 -3.63 -4.98 -11.69
N ALA A 110 -3.63 -5.86 -10.69
CA ALA A 110 -4.62 -5.87 -9.61
C ALA A 110 -3.96 -5.69 -8.24
N GLU A 111 -3.54 -4.45 -7.96
CA GLU A 111 -2.73 -4.11 -6.78
C GLU A 111 -3.47 -4.23 -5.45
N ALA A 112 -4.79 -4.01 -5.42
CA ALA A 112 -5.58 -4.03 -4.20
C ALA A 112 -6.47 -5.28 -4.06
N TYR A 113 -6.13 -6.37 -4.73
CA TYR A 113 -6.88 -7.62 -4.65
C TYR A 113 -7.00 -8.15 -3.21
N ASP A 114 -5.96 -8.00 -2.41
CA ASP A 114 -5.89 -8.42 -1.00
C ASP A 114 -6.88 -7.72 -0.07
N GLN A 115 -7.49 -6.61 -0.51
CA GLN A 115 -8.52 -5.88 0.24
C GLN A 115 -9.88 -6.61 0.23
N PHE A 116 -10.01 -7.66 -0.55
CA PHE A 116 -11.25 -8.40 -0.75
C PHE A 116 -11.14 -9.84 -0.28
N THR A 117 -12.30 -10.47 -0.05
CA THR A 117 -12.35 -11.87 0.38
C THR A 117 -12.43 -12.81 -0.82
N THR A 118 -12.01 -14.07 -0.62
CA THR A 118 -12.21 -15.15 -1.60
C THR A 118 -13.69 -15.36 -1.95
N TYR A 119 -14.61 -15.03 -1.04
CA TYR A 119 -16.04 -15.05 -1.32
C TYR A 119 -16.42 -13.97 -2.34
N ASP A 120 -15.93 -12.74 -2.18
CA ASP A 120 -16.16 -11.63 -3.11
C ASP A 120 -15.60 -11.95 -4.50
N GLU A 121 -14.44 -12.56 -4.56
CA GLU A 121 -13.82 -13.00 -5.81
C GLU A 121 -14.68 -14.00 -6.59
N ARG A 122 -15.24 -14.98 -5.88
CA ARG A 122 -16.01 -16.08 -6.49
C ARG A 122 -17.44 -15.70 -6.84
N HIS A 123 -18.07 -14.87 -6.03
CA HIS A 123 -19.50 -14.55 -6.15
C HIS A 123 -19.77 -13.13 -6.65
N GLY A 124 -18.72 -12.28 -6.66
CA GLY A 124 -18.87 -10.87 -6.95
C GLY A 124 -19.48 -10.08 -5.79
N ILE A 125 -19.82 -8.83 -6.06
CA ILE A 125 -20.29 -7.84 -5.07
C ILE A 125 -21.57 -7.20 -5.58
N ASP A 126 -22.56 -7.01 -4.71
CA ASP A 126 -23.77 -6.27 -5.03
C ASP A 126 -23.54 -4.74 -4.94
N ILE A 127 -24.48 -3.98 -5.53
CA ILE A 127 -24.41 -2.51 -5.56
C ILE A 127 -24.38 -1.91 -4.15
N SER A 128 -25.13 -2.45 -3.21
CA SER A 128 -25.21 -1.92 -1.84
C SER A 128 -23.88 -2.10 -1.11
N ARG A 129 -23.20 -3.24 -1.30
CA ARG A 129 -21.87 -3.51 -0.75
C ARG A 129 -20.82 -2.65 -1.43
N ARG A 130 -20.86 -2.51 -2.77
CA ARG A 130 -19.99 -1.58 -3.52
C ARG A 130 -20.06 -0.17 -2.94
N ASP A 131 -21.26 0.38 -2.82
CA ASP A 131 -21.48 1.75 -2.34
C ASP A 131 -20.99 1.95 -0.92
N ARG A 132 -21.14 0.94 -0.06
CA ARG A 132 -20.63 0.99 1.32
C ARG A 132 -19.12 1.01 1.35
N LEU A 133 -18.46 0.18 0.54
CA LEU A 133 -16.99 0.13 0.45
C LEU A 133 -16.44 1.45 -0.10
N LEU A 134 -17.02 1.98 -1.17
CA LEU A 134 -16.60 3.25 -1.76
C LEU A 134 -16.81 4.45 -0.82
N ARG A 135 -17.95 4.50 -0.10
CA ARG A 135 -18.15 5.55 0.93
C ARG A 135 -17.12 5.47 2.04
N THR A 136 -16.74 4.27 2.44
CA THR A 136 -15.68 4.07 3.45
C THR A 136 -14.33 4.53 2.92
N LEU A 137 -13.97 4.15 1.70
CA LEU A 137 -12.74 4.57 1.04
C LEU A 137 -12.66 6.11 0.97
N VAL A 138 -13.68 6.74 0.36
CA VAL A 138 -13.71 8.20 0.17
C VAL A 138 -13.65 8.95 1.50
N ARG A 139 -14.43 8.53 2.50
CA ARG A 139 -14.44 9.18 3.82
C ARG A 139 -13.08 9.08 4.54
N ASN A 140 -12.34 8.00 4.35
CA ASN A 140 -11.08 7.81 5.02
C ASN A 140 -9.89 8.48 4.28
N LEU A 141 -10.00 8.67 2.97
CA LEU A 141 -8.95 9.28 2.16
C LEU A 141 -9.10 10.78 1.94
N PHE A 142 -10.31 11.30 1.98
CA PHE A 142 -10.61 12.70 1.65
C PHE A 142 -11.34 13.40 2.81
N GLN A 143 -11.15 14.72 2.91
CA GLN A 143 -11.77 15.57 3.93
C GLN A 143 -12.86 16.46 3.38
N TYR A 144 -12.88 16.73 2.08
CA TYR A 144 -13.78 17.68 1.40
C TYR A 144 -14.42 17.02 0.18
N HIS A 145 -15.58 17.50 -0.22
CA HIS A 145 -16.29 17.12 -1.44
C HIS A 145 -16.57 15.61 -1.56
N LEU A 146 -16.87 14.97 -0.44
CA LEU A 146 -16.98 13.51 -0.36
C LEU A 146 -18.06 12.93 -1.30
N GLN A 147 -19.19 13.65 -1.48
CA GLN A 147 -20.27 13.21 -2.35
C GLN A 147 -19.90 13.35 -3.83
N GLU A 148 -19.26 14.46 -4.20
CA GLU A 148 -18.81 14.72 -5.55
C GLU A 148 -17.71 13.73 -5.97
N ILE A 149 -16.74 13.47 -5.07
CA ILE A 149 -15.69 12.48 -5.29
C ILE A 149 -16.30 11.10 -5.48
N LEU A 150 -17.22 10.70 -4.60
CA LEU A 150 -17.91 9.41 -4.71
C LEU A 150 -18.65 9.28 -6.04
N ALA A 151 -19.40 10.31 -6.42
CA ALA A 151 -20.16 10.30 -7.67
C ALA A 151 -19.23 10.22 -8.89
N THR A 152 -18.11 10.95 -8.87
CA THR A 152 -17.10 10.92 -9.93
C THR A 152 -16.48 9.53 -10.05
N ILE A 153 -16.07 8.91 -8.94
CA ILE A 153 -15.51 7.55 -8.96
C ILE A 153 -16.52 6.56 -9.53
N VAL A 154 -17.76 6.58 -9.05
CA VAL A 154 -18.80 5.67 -9.55
C VAL A 154 -19.05 5.89 -11.05
N ASN A 155 -19.06 7.14 -11.51
CA ASN A 155 -19.28 7.46 -12.93
C ASN A 155 -18.11 6.96 -13.80
N GLU A 156 -16.87 7.18 -13.38
CA GLU A 156 -15.66 6.86 -14.15
C GLU A 156 -15.47 5.35 -14.30
N TYR A 157 -15.71 4.57 -13.25
CA TYR A 157 -15.50 3.12 -13.26
C TYR A 157 -16.77 2.32 -13.58
N THR A 158 -17.85 2.98 -14.02
CA THR A 158 -19.05 2.29 -14.49
C THR A 158 -18.99 2.08 -16.01
N ASP A 159 -19.09 0.84 -16.45
CA ASP A 159 -19.27 0.52 -17.86
C ASP A 159 -20.71 0.81 -18.31
N TRP A 160 -20.93 2.02 -18.79
CA TRP A 160 -22.26 2.48 -19.27
C TRP A 160 -22.72 1.79 -20.55
N GLY A 161 -21.85 1.04 -21.22
CA GLY A 161 -22.22 0.24 -22.40
C GLY A 161 -22.96 -1.05 -22.02
N ARG A 162 -22.98 -1.45 -20.76
CA ARG A 162 -23.65 -2.68 -20.31
C ARG A 162 -24.97 -2.36 -19.62
N PRO A 163 -26.08 -2.98 -20.06
CA PRO A 163 -27.41 -2.68 -19.51
C PRO A 163 -27.63 -3.19 -18.08
N PHE A 164 -26.83 -4.16 -17.61
CA PHE A 164 -26.95 -4.77 -16.30
C PHE A 164 -25.59 -4.89 -15.60
N PHE A 165 -25.57 -4.60 -14.31
CA PHE A 165 -24.38 -4.76 -13.47
C PHE A 165 -24.26 -6.21 -13.00
N HIS A 166 -23.32 -6.94 -13.57
CA HIS A 166 -23.01 -8.28 -13.09
C HIS A 166 -22.15 -8.19 -11.80
N PRO A 167 -22.43 -8.99 -10.74
CA PRO A 167 -21.68 -8.93 -9.48
C PRO A 167 -20.16 -9.07 -9.63
N ILE A 168 -19.71 -9.93 -10.53
CA ILE A 168 -18.28 -10.10 -10.84
C ILE A 168 -17.69 -8.84 -11.50
N SER A 169 -18.40 -8.19 -12.41
CA SER A 169 -17.92 -6.95 -13.03
C SER A 169 -17.85 -5.80 -12.02
N LEU A 170 -18.77 -5.75 -11.05
CA LEU A 170 -18.70 -4.80 -9.95
C LEU A 170 -17.51 -5.07 -9.04
N PHE A 171 -17.20 -6.34 -8.76
CA PHE A 171 -16.01 -6.72 -8.02
C PHE A 171 -14.73 -6.29 -8.76
N ASP A 172 -14.60 -6.61 -10.05
CA ASP A 172 -13.42 -6.26 -10.85
C ASP A 172 -13.21 -4.73 -10.89
N SER A 173 -14.29 -3.95 -11.10
CA SER A 173 -14.23 -2.48 -11.01
C SER A 173 -13.81 -1.97 -9.64
N LEU A 174 -14.21 -2.63 -8.54
CA LEU A 174 -13.78 -2.26 -7.21
C LEU A 174 -12.30 -2.55 -6.99
N VAL A 175 -11.79 -3.67 -7.49
CA VAL A 175 -10.34 -3.97 -7.45
C VAL A 175 -9.56 -2.88 -8.19
N ASP A 176 -10.03 -2.44 -9.37
CA ASP A 176 -9.41 -1.35 -10.12
C ASP A 176 -9.44 -0.02 -9.33
N ILE A 177 -10.59 0.38 -8.77
CA ILE A 177 -10.73 1.61 -7.98
C ILE A 177 -9.78 1.61 -6.77
N PHE A 178 -9.74 0.50 -6.04
CA PHE A 178 -8.90 0.40 -4.85
C PHE A 178 -7.41 0.35 -5.22
N SER A 179 -7.06 -0.36 -6.29
CA SER A 179 -5.69 -0.37 -6.84
C SER A 179 -5.23 1.03 -7.19
N ASP A 180 -6.04 1.78 -7.92
CA ASP A 180 -5.72 3.14 -8.33
C ASP A 180 -5.62 4.10 -7.14
N ALA A 181 -6.59 4.07 -6.24
CA ALA A 181 -6.62 4.99 -5.10
C ALA A 181 -5.50 4.74 -4.08
N LEU A 182 -5.16 3.48 -3.81
CA LEU A 182 -4.25 3.12 -2.74
C LEU A 182 -2.79 2.97 -3.20
N ILE A 183 -2.56 2.57 -4.45
CA ILE A 183 -1.23 2.18 -4.92
C ILE A 183 -0.84 2.88 -6.22
N VAL A 184 -1.63 2.74 -7.29
CA VAL A 184 -1.23 3.16 -8.65
C VAL A 184 -1.04 4.66 -8.74
N ALA A 185 -2.08 5.46 -8.44
CA ALA A 185 -2.02 6.91 -8.52
C ALA A 185 -0.95 7.52 -7.60
N PRO A 186 -0.83 7.12 -6.31
CA PRO A 186 0.26 7.55 -5.44
C PRO A 186 1.65 7.19 -5.97
N THR A 187 1.80 6.00 -6.56
CA THR A 187 3.08 5.53 -7.11
C THR A 187 3.48 6.31 -8.35
N ILE A 188 2.55 6.53 -9.27
CA ILE A 188 2.76 7.36 -10.47
C ILE A 188 3.08 8.81 -10.05
N GLN A 189 2.35 9.35 -9.07
CA GLN A 189 2.62 10.70 -8.56
C GLN A 189 4.04 10.84 -8.01
N ALA A 190 4.51 9.86 -7.22
CA ALA A 190 5.88 9.84 -6.72
C ALA A 190 6.91 9.80 -7.86
N GLY A 191 6.69 8.96 -8.87
CA GLY A 191 7.54 8.88 -10.05
C GLY A 191 7.58 10.20 -10.85
N LEU A 192 6.44 10.86 -11.03
CA LEU A 192 6.37 12.16 -11.70
C LEU A 192 7.11 13.26 -10.92
N LEU A 193 7.02 13.26 -9.59
CA LEU A 193 7.76 14.19 -8.74
C LEU A 193 9.27 13.94 -8.82
N HIS A 194 9.69 12.68 -8.89
CA HIS A 194 11.09 12.31 -9.09
C HIS A 194 11.58 12.74 -10.47
N ALA A 195 10.85 12.42 -11.53
CA ALA A 195 11.22 12.74 -12.92
C ALA A 195 11.36 14.25 -13.18
N LYS A 196 10.66 15.10 -12.40
CA LYS A 196 10.84 16.56 -12.47
C LYS A 196 12.19 17.04 -11.95
N GLN A 197 12.84 16.27 -11.10
CA GLN A 197 14.10 16.64 -10.44
C GLN A 197 15.29 15.78 -10.91
N SER A 198 15.03 14.56 -11.37
CA SER A 198 16.04 13.61 -11.86
C SER A 198 15.64 13.07 -13.23
N ARG A 199 16.63 12.78 -14.11
CA ARG A 199 16.38 12.16 -15.42
C ARG A 199 16.31 10.65 -15.36
N GLU A 200 16.87 10.04 -14.33
CA GLU A 200 17.00 8.60 -14.17
C GLU A 200 15.78 8.05 -13.44
N THR A 201 14.63 8.08 -14.11
CA THR A 201 13.35 7.62 -13.59
C THR A 201 12.74 6.61 -14.56
N TYR A 202 12.59 5.39 -14.13
CA TYR A 202 12.10 4.28 -14.94
C TYR A 202 10.84 3.69 -14.31
N PHE A 203 9.84 3.42 -15.14
CA PHE A 203 8.56 2.84 -14.72
C PHE A 203 8.27 1.57 -15.51
N TYR A 204 7.79 0.52 -14.85
CA TYR A 204 7.31 -0.69 -15.48
C TYR A 204 5.91 -1.07 -15.02
N THR A 205 5.18 -1.77 -15.86
CA THR A 205 3.97 -2.49 -15.51
C THR A 205 4.22 -3.99 -15.69
N PHE A 206 3.89 -4.79 -14.69
CA PHE A 206 3.98 -6.23 -14.77
C PHE A 206 2.56 -6.80 -14.88
N GLU A 207 2.18 -7.23 -16.11
CA GLU A 207 0.82 -7.65 -16.46
C GLU A 207 0.70 -9.16 -16.70
N HIS A 208 1.82 -9.87 -16.74
CA HIS A 208 1.80 -11.30 -17.00
C HIS A 208 1.07 -12.05 -15.89
N GLN A 209 0.05 -12.81 -16.28
CA GLN A 209 -0.64 -13.72 -15.40
C GLN A 209 0.04 -15.09 -15.41
N THR A 210 0.33 -15.63 -14.22
CA THR A 210 0.87 -16.98 -14.08
C THR A 210 -0.15 -18.02 -14.56
N GLU A 211 0.23 -18.87 -15.51
CA GLU A 211 -0.69 -19.83 -16.16
C GLU A 211 -1.35 -20.81 -15.18
N ASN A 212 -0.57 -21.35 -14.24
CA ASN A 212 -1.06 -22.26 -13.22
C ASN A 212 -1.19 -21.60 -11.85
N GLY A 213 -1.42 -20.28 -11.83
CA GLY A 213 -1.58 -19.50 -10.59
C GLY A 213 -2.94 -19.71 -9.93
N ASP A 214 -3.02 -19.38 -8.65
CA ASP A 214 -4.24 -19.53 -7.83
C ASP A 214 -5.30 -18.44 -8.09
N TYR A 215 -5.00 -17.44 -8.92
CA TYR A 215 -5.86 -16.28 -9.13
C TYR A 215 -6.63 -16.33 -10.45
N PRO A 216 -7.86 -15.78 -10.49
CA PRO A 216 -8.67 -15.76 -11.71
C PRO A 216 -8.01 -14.98 -12.84
N GLY A 217 -8.01 -15.55 -14.05
CA GLY A 217 -7.39 -14.97 -15.24
C GLY A 217 -7.85 -13.56 -15.60
N ARG A 218 -9.09 -13.21 -15.25
CA ARG A 218 -9.65 -11.87 -15.50
C ARG A 218 -8.96 -10.75 -14.72
N LEU A 219 -8.32 -11.06 -13.58
CA LEU A 219 -7.61 -10.09 -12.75
C LEU A 219 -6.18 -9.81 -13.25
N GLY A 220 -5.64 -10.67 -14.11
CA GLY A 220 -4.24 -10.58 -14.52
C GLY A 220 -3.28 -10.83 -13.35
N CYS A 221 -2.16 -10.12 -13.33
CA CYS A 221 -1.19 -10.20 -12.24
C CYS A 221 -1.68 -9.44 -11.01
N VAL A 222 -1.74 -10.11 -9.87
CA VAL A 222 -2.08 -9.47 -8.58
C VAL A 222 -0.82 -9.00 -7.85
N HIS A 223 -1.00 -8.12 -6.86
CA HIS A 223 0.06 -7.55 -6.04
C HIS A 223 1.05 -8.60 -5.52
N GLY A 224 2.33 -8.37 -5.77
CA GLY A 224 3.42 -9.22 -5.31
C GLY A 224 3.71 -10.47 -6.14
N GLN A 225 2.91 -10.81 -7.15
CA GLN A 225 3.22 -11.94 -8.03
C GLN A 225 4.47 -11.68 -8.90
N ASP A 226 4.76 -10.43 -9.23
CA ASP A 226 5.98 -10.01 -9.91
C ASP A 226 7.25 -10.41 -9.14
N LEU A 227 7.19 -10.52 -7.81
CA LEU A 227 8.31 -10.93 -6.97
C LEU A 227 8.79 -12.34 -7.28
N ALA A 228 7.89 -13.27 -7.61
CA ALA A 228 8.26 -14.62 -8.02
C ALA A 228 9.17 -14.60 -9.26
N TYR A 229 8.84 -13.76 -10.22
CA TYR A 229 9.63 -13.59 -11.45
C TYR A 229 10.93 -12.84 -11.19
N LEU A 230 10.91 -11.82 -10.36
CA LEU A 230 12.09 -11.06 -9.97
C LEU A 230 13.13 -11.92 -9.25
N PHE A 231 12.68 -12.81 -8.36
CA PHE A 231 13.57 -13.71 -7.61
C PHE A 231 13.84 -15.05 -8.30
N GLY A 232 13.38 -15.22 -9.54
CA GLY A 232 13.73 -16.36 -10.37
C GLY A 232 13.01 -17.66 -10.02
N ALA A 233 11.86 -17.62 -9.36
CA ALA A 233 11.08 -18.82 -9.06
C ALA A 233 10.78 -19.67 -10.31
N PRO A 234 10.43 -19.09 -11.48
CA PRO A 234 10.24 -19.85 -12.72
C PRO A 234 11.50 -20.51 -13.28
N LEU A 235 12.68 -20.13 -12.82
CA LEU A 235 13.97 -20.72 -13.27
C LEU A 235 14.41 -21.91 -12.46
N ILE A 236 13.74 -22.19 -11.34
CA ILE A 236 14.09 -23.26 -10.41
C ILE A 236 12.91 -24.22 -10.34
N ASN A 237 13.18 -25.53 -10.28
CA ASN A 237 12.13 -26.52 -10.04
C ASN A 237 11.41 -26.19 -8.74
N SER A 238 10.16 -25.76 -8.84
CA SER A 238 9.33 -25.15 -7.79
C SER A 238 9.17 -25.97 -6.52
N HIS A 239 9.29 -27.30 -6.59
CA HIS A 239 9.20 -28.20 -5.42
C HIS A 239 10.27 -27.96 -4.34
N LYS A 240 11.26 -27.10 -4.57
CA LYS A 240 12.34 -26.79 -3.62
C LYS A 240 12.21 -25.46 -2.91
N LEU A 241 11.35 -24.55 -3.39
CA LEU A 241 11.12 -23.24 -2.81
C LEU A 241 9.68 -23.15 -2.30
N SER A 242 9.47 -23.37 -1.01
CA SER A 242 8.15 -23.38 -0.36
C SER A 242 7.35 -22.07 -0.45
N TRP A 243 7.96 -20.95 -0.84
CA TRP A 243 7.32 -19.64 -0.94
C TRP A 243 6.54 -19.44 -2.26
N PHE A 244 6.93 -20.17 -3.31
CA PHE A 244 6.32 -20.11 -4.63
C PHE A 244 6.07 -21.54 -5.11
N SER A 245 4.90 -22.09 -4.77
CA SER A 245 4.55 -23.50 -4.99
C SER A 245 3.95 -23.79 -6.36
N THR A 246 3.99 -22.84 -7.27
CA THR A 246 3.37 -22.95 -8.60
C THR A 246 4.30 -23.63 -9.60
N ASP A 247 3.74 -24.47 -10.48
CA ASP A 247 4.46 -25.02 -11.62
C ASP A 247 4.46 -23.98 -12.75
N TYR A 248 5.66 -23.48 -13.07
CA TYR A 248 5.85 -22.46 -14.09
C TYR A 248 6.13 -23.10 -15.47
N SER A 249 5.59 -22.48 -16.51
CA SER A 249 5.84 -22.86 -17.89
C SER A 249 7.24 -22.43 -18.35
N ARG A 250 7.68 -22.97 -19.49
CA ARG A 250 8.95 -22.56 -20.12
C ARG A 250 8.92 -21.09 -20.58
N GLN A 251 7.75 -20.60 -20.98
CA GLN A 251 7.57 -19.20 -21.35
C GLN A 251 7.77 -18.29 -20.14
N GLU A 252 7.22 -18.66 -19.00
CA GLU A 252 7.35 -17.92 -17.74
C GLU A 252 8.79 -17.89 -17.25
N ALA A 253 9.56 -18.96 -17.45
CA ALA A 253 10.99 -18.96 -17.19
C ALA A 253 11.72 -17.90 -18.04
N GLY A 254 11.34 -17.75 -19.32
CA GLY A 254 11.88 -16.70 -20.18
C GLY A 254 11.52 -15.29 -19.72
N ILE A 255 10.28 -15.08 -19.28
CA ILE A 255 9.83 -13.79 -18.71
C ILE A 255 10.65 -13.45 -17.46
N SER A 256 10.82 -14.41 -16.53
CA SER A 256 11.61 -14.23 -15.33
C SER A 256 13.05 -13.85 -15.65
N GLN A 257 13.69 -14.57 -16.59
CA GLN A 257 15.06 -14.28 -17.01
C GLN A 257 15.20 -12.85 -17.54
N ASN A 258 14.28 -12.40 -18.37
CA ASN A 258 14.29 -11.04 -18.92
C ASN A 258 14.06 -10.00 -17.82
N PHE A 259 13.11 -10.23 -16.92
CA PHE A 259 12.81 -9.29 -15.84
C PHE A 259 13.99 -9.12 -14.89
N ILE A 260 14.63 -10.24 -14.48
CA ILE A 260 15.86 -10.20 -13.68
C ILE A 260 16.95 -9.42 -14.41
N HIS A 261 17.11 -9.62 -15.73
CA HIS A 261 18.11 -8.92 -16.51
C HIS A 261 17.90 -7.41 -16.54
N TYR A 262 16.67 -6.93 -16.69
CA TYR A 262 16.35 -5.50 -16.65
C TYR A 262 16.67 -4.91 -15.28
N ILE A 263 16.22 -5.55 -14.20
CA ILE A 263 16.50 -5.08 -12.84
C ILE A 263 18.00 -5.10 -12.53
N ALA A 264 18.73 -6.16 -12.94
CA ALA A 264 20.16 -6.26 -12.72
C ALA A 264 20.94 -5.18 -13.50
N ASN A 265 20.51 -4.84 -14.72
CA ASN A 265 21.10 -3.75 -15.49
C ASN A 265 20.87 -2.40 -14.82
N PHE A 266 19.65 -2.14 -14.34
CA PHE A 266 19.38 -0.93 -13.56
C PHE A 266 20.25 -0.82 -12.31
N VAL A 267 20.41 -1.90 -11.55
CA VAL A 267 21.26 -1.91 -10.34
C VAL A 267 22.73 -1.65 -10.65
N LYS A 268 23.21 -2.07 -11.83
CA LYS A 268 24.62 -1.92 -12.23
C LYS A 268 24.95 -0.58 -12.89
N PHE A 269 24.00 -0.04 -13.61
CA PHE A 269 24.28 1.07 -14.55
C PHE A 269 23.38 2.30 -14.32
N GLY A 270 22.37 2.21 -13.47
CA GLY A 270 21.43 3.29 -13.17
C GLY A 270 20.27 3.33 -14.14
#